data_a61739ed84418ff415b4bfd0f4eaed42
#
_entry.id   a61739ed84418ff415b4bfd0f4eaed42
#
_cell.length_a   1.000
_cell.length_b   1.000
_cell.length_c   1.000
_cell.angle_alpha   90.00
_cell.angle_beta   90.00
_cell.angle_gamma   90.00
#
_symmetry.space_group_name_H-M   'P 1'
#
loop_
_entity.id
_entity.type
_entity.pdbx_description
1 polymer ?
#
loop_
_entity_poly.entity_id
_entity_poly.type
_entity_poly.pdbx_seq_one_letter_code
_entity_poly.pdbx_strand_id
1 'polypeptide(L)'
;IIYEHFGFTPSTNKETYATRSFNVGGNVDGKNILSNNPDVVVDFMTTAGTDSPDQFAFTNQPNHLVFFLYSLFKDDQELRQNFLDFCRVQCFAQEQAISEERQRTKRIFQDRAKDMYQKDIKPKFRDLLDNCPVISGQDILPQSVLGNSKNKERYKVAITYHLQNLYRSAGLVDDLEYPKTQSELASKILLPIEPTLLDMPLSNAEKKVKDFLDRSPHDVTVADIVRQFAKVPYGWADCCSIYVVNELVRRHLYAYNYNNNPNVNREDVARNIVRDASRFTIEPAKAISQDILNAFIEAWKHIFNVVSIK
;
A
#
# COMPACT_ATOMS: atom_id res chain seq x y z
N ILE A 1 9.63 -22.89 -5.47
CA ILE A 1 8.91 -23.30 -4.24
C ILE A 1 8.08 -22.11 -3.73
N ILE A 2 8.69 -20.96 -3.41
CA ILE A 2 8.03 -19.78 -2.82
C ILE A 2 6.81 -19.32 -3.62
N TYR A 3 6.93 -19.16 -4.94
CA TYR A 3 5.81 -18.79 -5.81
C TYR A 3 4.61 -19.72 -5.68
N GLU A 4 4.88 -21.02 -5.73
CA GLU A 4 3.84 -22.04 -5.65
C GLU A 4 3.24 -22.14 -4.24
N HIS A 5 4.06 -21.97 -3.20
CA HIS A 5 3.65 -22.10 -1.81
C HIS A 5 2.72 -20.96 -1.39
N PHE A 6 3.07 -19.73 -1.72
CA PHE A 6 2.30 -18.54 -1.36
C PHE A 6 1.35 -18.05 -2.45
N GLY A 7 1.39 -18.69 -3.63
CA GLY A 7 0.53 -18.31 -4.76
C GLY A 7 0.90 -16.99 -5.41
N PHE A 8 2.19 -16.64 -5.41
CA PHE A 8 2.67 -15.47 -6.12
C PHE A 8 2.63 -15.67 -7.64
N THR A 9 2.45 -14.58 -8.37
CA THR A 9 2.60 -14.56 -9.82
C THR A 9 3.89 -13.79 -10.20
N PRO A 10 4.63 -14.21 -11.22
CA PRO A 10 5.92 -13.57 -11.57
C PRO A 10 5.81 -12.09 -11.97
N SER A 11 4.66 -11.63 -12.44
CA SER A 11 4.53 -10.32 -13.08
C SER A 11 3.91 -9.22 -12.22
N THR A 12 2.99 -9.55 -11.33
CA THR A 12 2.32 -8.53 -10.50
C THR A 12 1.76 -9.15 -9.24
N ASN A 13 2.32 -8.76 -8.10
CA ASN A 13 1.68 -9.07 -6.82
C ASN A 13 1.15 -7.78 -6.24
N LYS A 14 -0.17 -7.75 -6.02
CA LYS A 14 -0.86 -6.64 -5.38
C LYS A 14 -1.65 -7.15 -4.20
N GLU A 15 -1.54 -6.46 -3.10
CA GLU A 15 -2.38 -6.69 -1.92
C GLU A 15 -3.26 -5.49 -1.68
N THR A 16 -4.56 -5.73 -1.56
CA THR A 16 -5.52 -4.66 -1.28
C THR A 16 -5.70 -4.52 0.22
N TYR A 17 -5.50 -3.30 0.71
CA TYR A 17 -5.76 -2.94 2.09
C TYR A 17 -6.41 -1.56 2.16
N ALA A 18 -7.48 -1.43 2.95
CA ALA A 18 -8.28 -0.20 3.07
C ALA A 18 -8.69 0.35 1.68
N THR A 19 -8.22 1.52 1.33
CA THR A 19 -8.69 2.26 0.15
C THR A 19 -7.99 1.92 -1.16
N ARG A 20 -6.82 1.23 -1.12
CA ARG A 20 -6.03 0.98 -2.35
C ARG A 20 -5.35 -0.39 -2.39
N SER A 21 -4.83 -0.70 -3.57
CA SER A 21 -3.93 -1.84 -3.79
C SER A 21 -2.48 -1.40 -3.73
N PHE A 22 -1.66 -2.14 -2.99
CA PHE A 22 -0.23 -1.94 -2.81
C PHE A 22 0.56 -2.91 -3.67
N ASN A 23 1.61 -2.44 -4.33
CA ASN A 23 2.53 -3.29 -5.06
C ASN A 23 3.44 -4.01 -4.07
N VAL A 24 3.51 -5.33 -4.17
CA VAL A 24 4.36 -6.16 -3.33
C VAL A 24 5.57 -6.60 -4.12
N GLY A 25 6.75 -6.26 -3.64
CA GLY A 25 8.03 -6.80 -4.10
C GLY A 25 8.40 -8.06 -3.33
N GLY A 26 9.34 -8.83 -3.86
CA GLY A 26 9.85 -10.00 -3.15
C GLY A 26 11.33 -10.20 -3.41
N ASN A 27 12.05 -10.55 -2.37
CA ASN A 27 13.47 -10.88 -2.44
C ASN A 27 13.74 -12.26 -1.81
N VAL A 28 14.77 -12.91 -2.29
CA VAL A 28 15.39 -14.08 -1.61
C VAL A 28 16.85 -13.75 -1.37
N ASP A 29 17.25 -13.70 -0.11
CA ASP A 29 18.63 -13.35 0.32
C ASP A 29 19.14 -12.07 -0.38
N GLY A 30 18.28 -11.03 -0.44
CA GLY A 30 18.58 -9.74 -1.06
C GLY A 30 18.50 -9.71 -2.59
N LYS A 31 18.21 -10.85 -3.25
CA LYS A 31 18.01 -10.89 -4.70
C LYS A 31 16.54 -10.69 -5.03
N ASN A 32 16.23 -9.68 -5.82
CA ASN A 32 14.87 -9.40 -6.26
C ASN A 32 14.31 -10.54 -7.14
N ILE A 33 13.13 -11.02 -6.77
CA ILE A 33 12.38 -12.07 -7.49
C ILE A 33 11.00 -11.60 -7.96
N LEU A 34 10.50 -10.46 -7.45
CA LEU A 34 9.19 -9.89 -7.77
C LEU A 34 9.31 -8.37 -7.92
N SER A 35 8.59 -7.78 -8.83
CA SER A 35 8.33 -6.34 -9.00
C SER A 35 9.48 -5.35 -8.73
N ASN A 36 9.66 -4.41 -9.64
CA ASN A 36 10.46 -3.21 -9.44
C ASN A 36 9.56 -2.10 -8.83
N ASN A 37 10.09 -1.30 -7.91
CA ASN A 37 9.39 -0.23 -7.19
C ASN A 37 8.17 -0.70 -6.37
N PRO A 38 8.34 -1.57 -5.39
CA PRO A 38 7.27 -2.01 -4.51
C PRO A 38 6.92 -0.96 -3.44
N ASP A 39 5.65 -0.93 -3.02
CA ASP A 39 5.23 -0.21 -1.81
C ASP A 39 5.67 -0.98 -0.54
N VAL A 40 5.65 -2.31 -0.61
CA VAL A 40 6.04 -3.24 0.46
C VAL A 40 6.94 -4.33 -0.12
N VAL A 41 7.96 -4.72 0.62
CA VAL A 41 8.89 -5.79 0.24
C VAL A 41 8.69 -7.01 1.13
N VAL A 42 8.59 -8.18 0.53
CA VAL A 42 8.57 -9.46 1.22
C VAL A 42 9.92 -10.15 1.02
N ASP A 43 10.66 -10.33 2.10
CA ASP A 43 11.98 -10.95 2.09
C ASP A 43 11.91 -12.39 2.61
N PHE A 44 12.59 -13.29 1.93
CA PHE A 44 12.80 -14.67 2.34
C PHE A 44 14.28 -14.85 2.64
N MET A 45 14.61 -14.98 3.93
CA MET A 45 15.99 -14.99 4.39
C MET A 45 16.44 -16.40 4.76
N THR A 46 17.23 -17.03 3.91
CA THR A 46 17.90 -18.31 4.19
C THR A 46 19.34 -18.12 4.68
N THR A 47 19.86 -16.87 4.57
CA THR A 47 21.16 -16.43 5.09
C THR A 47 20.96 -15.15 5.88
N ALA A 48 21.65 -15.02 7.04
CA ALA A 48 21.63 -13.81 7.85
C ALA A 48 22.94 -13.66 8.63
N GLY A 49 23.23 -12.44 9.07
CA GLY A 49 24.37 -12.14 9.94
C GLY A 49 24.14 -12.52 11.40
N THR A 50 22.93 -12.90 11.79
CA THR A 50 22.52 -13.31 13.13
C THR A 50 21.53 -14.47 13.08
N ASP A 51 21.58 -15.34 14.09
CA ASP A 51 20.63 -16.46 14.24
C ASP A 51 19.34 -16.02 14.95
N SER A 52 19.37 -14.86 15.61
CA SER A 52 18.25 -14.35 16.39
C SER A 52 17.29 -13.49 15.53
N PRO A 53 16.03 -13.90 15.38
CA PRO A 53 15.01 -13.05 14.73
C PRO A 53 14.85 -11.70 15.41
N ASP A 54 14.98 -11.62 16.74
CA ASP A 54 14.87 -10.37 17.51
C ASP A 54 16.00 -9.41 17.14
N GLN A 55 17.24 -9.89 17.07
CA GLN A 55 18.37 -9.04 16.66
C GLN A 55 18.24 -8.57 15.21
N PHE A 56 17.73 -9.43 14.32
CA PHE A 56 17.48 -9.07 12.94
C PHE A 56 16.39 -7.99 12.83
N ALA A 57 15.32 -8.12 13.60
CA ALA A 57 14.19 -7.18 13.60
C ALA A 57 14.63 -5.74 13.90
N PHE A 58 15.58 -5.53 14.82
CA PHE A 58 16.10 -4.18 15.13
C PHE A 58 16.73 -3.46 13.94
N THR A 59 17.27 -4.19 12.98
CA THR A 59 17.94 -3.62 11.80
C THR A 59 17.07 -3.64 10.56
N ASN A 60 15.89 -4.27 10.64
CA ASN A 60 15.00 -4.39 9.50
C ASN A 60 14.32 -3.06 9.15
N GLN A 61 13.98 -2.89 7.87
CA GLN A 61 13.29 -1.70 7.39
C GLN A 61 11.79 -1.76 7.69
N PRO A 62 11.15 -0.63 8.00
CA PRO A 62 9.73 -0.61 8.36
C PRO A 62 8.78 -1.19 7.30
N ASN A 63 9.10 -1.03 6.01
CA ASN A 63 8.28 -1.53 4.89
C ASN A 63 8.64 -2.94 4.43
N HIS A 64 9.46 -3.68 5.20
CA HIS A 64 9.86 -5.05 4.92
C HIS A 64 9.10 -6.05 5.80
N LEU A 65 8.48 -7.02 5.15
CA LEU A 65 7.91 -8.22 5.76
C LEU A 65 8.87 -9.37 5.52
N VAL A 66 9.45 -9.96 6.57
CA VAL A 66 10.50 -10.95 6.43
C VAL A 66 10.05 -12.33 6.93
N PHE A 67 10.16 -13.34 6.09
CA PHE A 67 10.11 -14.75 6.48
C PHE A 67 11.53 -15.21 6.82
N PHE A 68 11.82 -15.33 8.09
CA PHE A 68 13.17 -15.56 8.60
C PHE A 68 13.45 -17.07 8.71
N LEU A 69 13.88 -17.68 7.60
CA LEU A 69 14.12 -19.11 7.50
C LEU A 69 15.50 -19.52 8.07
N TYR A 70 16.42 -18.57 8.22
CA TYR A 70 17.84 -18.85 8.45
C TYR A 70 18.10 -19.77 9.64
N SER A 71 17.51 -19.52 10.81
CA SER A 71 17.72 -20.34 12.00
C SER A 71 17.30 -21.79 11.76
N LEU A 72 16.11 -22.01 11.20
CA LEU A 72 15.60 -23.36 10.91
C LEU A 72 16.38 -24.05 9.79
N PHE A 73 16.75 -23.33 8.73
CA PHE A 73 17.53 -23.86 7.61
C PHE A 73 18.95 -24.21 8.02
N LYS A 74 19.58 -23.42 8.91
CA LYS A 74 20.92 -23.68 9.44
C LYS A 74 20.96 -24.96 10.24
N ASP A 75 19.94 -25.24 11.04
CA ASP A 75 19.90 -26.41 11.95
C ASP A 75 19.51 -27.71 11.23
N ASP A 76 18.82 -27.63 10.07
CA ASP A 76 18.47 -28.81 9.27
C ASP A 76 19.63 -29.21 8.35
N GLN A 77 20.58 -30.01 8.93
CA GLN A 77 21.75 -30.51 8.20
C GLN A 77 21.35 -31.40 7.01
N GLU A 78 20.30 -32.19 7.15
CA GLU A 78 19.83 -33.09 6.09
C GLU A 78 19.30 -32.31 4.90
N LEU A 79 18.47 -31.30 5.14
CA LEU A 79 17.97 -30.42 4.05
C LEU A 79 19.11 -29.68 3.35
N ARG A 80 20.08 -29.17 4.11
CA ARG A 80 21.27 -28.51 3.54
C ARG A 80 22.09 -29.44 2.66
N GLN A 81 22.31 -30.68 3.13
CA GLN A 81 23.05 -31.68 2.35
C GLN A 81 22.29 -32.05 1.07
N ASN A 82 20.98 -32.31 1.17
CA ASN A 82 20.12 -32.60 0.01
C ASN A 82 20.13 -31.44 -0.99
N PHE A 83 20.14 -30.19 -0.52
CA PHE A 83 20.23 -29.02 -1.39
C PHE A 83 21.58 -28.93 -2.11
N LEU A 84 22.69 -29.19 -1.43
CA LEU A 84 24.02 -29.21 -2.04
C LEU A 84 24.14 -30.32 -3.08
N ASP A 85 23.66 -31.52 -2.78
CA ASP A 85 23.69 -32.65 -3.71
C ASP A 85 22.77 -32.40 -4.94
N PHE A 86 21.61 -31.81 -4.71
CA PHE A 86 20.75 -31.36 -5.82
C PHE A 86 21.46 -30.36 -6.72
N CYS A 87 22.13 -29.33 -6.17
CA CYS A 87 22.88 -28.37 -6.95
C CYS A 87 24.01 -29.03 -7.75
N ARG A 88 24.75 -29.97 -7.17
CA ARG A 88 25.80 -30.72 -7.86
C ARG A 88 25.24 -31.53 -9.04
N VAL A 89 24.13 -32.21 -8.80
CA VAL A 89 23.45 -33.01 -9.84
C VAL A 89 22.92 -32.11 -10.94
N GLN A 90 22.35 -30.95 -10.60
CA GLN A 90 21.87 -29.96 -11.58
C GLN A 90 23.01 -29.37 -12.42
N CYS A 91 24.15 -29.03 -11.81
CA CYS A 91 25.32 -28.53 -12.54
C CYS A 91 25.79 -29.57 -13.55
N PHE A 92 25.94 -30.84 -13.14
CA PHE A 92 26.31 -31.92 -14.05
C PHE A 92 25.28 -32.12 -15.17
N ALA A 93 24.00 -32.05 -14.86
CA ALA A 93 22.93 -32.22 -15.82
C ALA A 93 22.86 -31.08 -16.88
N GLN A 94 23.45 -29.92 -16.61
CA GLN A 94 23.51 -28.77 -17.52
C GLN A 94 24.76 -28.82 -18.45
N GLU A 95 25.79 -29.64 -18.16
CA GLU A 95 26.96 -29.75 -18.99
C GLU A 95 26.63 -30.31 -20.38
N GLN A 96 27.38 -29.92 -21.40
CA GLN A 96 27.20 -30.44 -22.78
C GLN A 96 27.59 -31.91 -22.85
N ALA A 97 26.69 -32.77 -23.35
CA ALA A 97 26.97 -34.19 -23.51
C ALA A 97 27.61 -34.44 -24.90
N ILE A 98 28.84 -34.94 -24.92
CA ILE A 98 29.65 -35.16 -26.10
C ILE A 98 29.40 -36.57 -26.70
N SER A 99 28.83 -37.53 -25.94
CA SER A 99 28.58 -38.89 -26.37
C SER A 99 27.19 -39.40 -25.98
N GLU A 100 26.69 -40.45 -26.65
CA GLU A 100 25.42 -41.09 -26.32
C GLU A 100 25.37 -41.64 -24.89
N GLU A 101 26.49 -42.24 -24.43
CA GLU A 101 26.61 -42.75 -23.09
C GLU A 101 26.51 -41.64 -22.02
N ARG A 102 27.15 -40.49 -22.27
CA ARG A 102 27.00 -39.30 -21.46
C ARG A 102 25.57 -38.75 -21.46
N GLN A 103 24.89 -38.83 -22.59
CA GLN A 103 23.48 -38.42 -22.68
C GLN A 103 22.57 -39.32 -21.84
N ARG A 104 22.80 -40.65 -21.84
CA ARG A 104 22.06 -41.60 -20.99
C ARG A 104 22.30 -41.32 -19.50
N THR A 105 23.58 -41.18 -19.12
CA THR A 105 23.95 -40.83 -17.75
C THR A 105 23.30 -39.51 -17.31
N LYS A 106 23.31 -38.49 -18.17
CA LYS A 106 22.68 -37.21 -17.92
C LYS A 106 21.18 -37.32 -17.64
N ARG A 107 20.42 -38.12 -18.38
CA ARG A 107 18.99 -38.37 -18.13
C ARG A 107 18.77 -39.00 -16.74
N ILE A 108 19.57 -39.99 -16.35
CA ILE A 108 19.48 -40.62 -15.02
C ILE A 108 19.69 -39.57 -13.92
N PHE A 109 20.68 -38.67 -14.09
CA PHE A 109 20.92 -37.61 -13.12
C PHE A 109 19.80 -36.55 -13.11
N GLN A 110 19.20 -36.23 -14.26
CA GLN A 110 18.03 -35.36 -14.35
C GLN A 110 16.82 -35.95 -13.60
N ASP A 111 16.55 -37.24 -13.77
CA ASP A 111 15.45 -37.91 -13.06
C ASP A 111 15.74 -37.97 -11.56
N ARG A 112 16.97 -38.24 -11.15
CA ARG A 112 17.40 -38.19 -9.74
C ARG A 112 17.23 -36.80 -9.14
N ALA A 113 17.66 -35.75 -9.85
CA ALA A 113 17.48 -34.37 -9.40
C ALA A 113 16.00 -34.02 -9.20
N LYS A 114 15.15 -34.46 -10.14
CA LYS A 114 13.70 -34.26 -10.04
C LYS A 114 13.11 -34.96 -8.82
N ASP A 115 13.53 -36.19 -8.57
CA ASP A 115 13.08 -36.95 -7.41
C ASP A 115 13.54 -36.30 -6.09
N MET A 116 14.81 -35.94 -5.97
CA MET A 116 15.34 -35.22 -4.79
C MET A 116 14.57 -33.92 -4.54
N TYR A 117 14.32 -33.14 -5.59
CA TYR A 117 13.57 -31.91 -5.48
C TYR A 117 12.14 -32.16 -4.95
N GLN A 118 11.43 -33.12 -5.53
CA GLN A 118 10.01 -33.35 -5.20
C GLN A 118 9.82 -34.05 -3.84
N LYS A 119 10.71 -34.99 -3.49
CA LYS A 119 10.54 -35.84 -2.31
C LYS A 119 11.28 -35.33 -1.06
N ASP A 120 12.48 -34.77 -1.26
CA ASP A 120 13.38 -34.46 -0.15
C ASP A 120 13.44 -32.96 0.15
N ILE A 121 13.51 -32.11 -0.91
CA ILE A 121 13.72 -30.66 -0.74
C ILE A 121 12.41 -29.91 -0.59
N LYS A 122 11.50 -30.08 -1.55
CA LYS A 122 10.26 -29.27 -1.63
C LYS A 122 9.37 -29.40 -0.40
N PRO A 123 9.10 -30.61 0.15
CA PRO A 123 8.27 -30.73 1.35
C PRO A 123 8.90 -30.08 2.58
N LYS A 124 10.19 -30.34 2.82
CA LYS A 124 10.93 -29.78 3.96
C LYS A 124 11.01 -28.24 3.86
N PHE A 125 11.29 -27.71 2.67
CA PHE A 125 11.36 -26.25 2.49
C PHE A 125 10.00 -25.59 2.69
N ARG A 126 8.90 -26.23 2.31
CA ARG A 126 7.54 -25.76 2.59
C ARG A 126 7.25 -25.75 4.09
N ASP A 127 7.69 -26.79 4.80
CA ASP A 127 7.55 -26.85 6.25
C ASP A 127 8.33 -25.71 6.94
N LEU A 128 9.53 -25.39 6.46
CA LEU A 128 10.27 -24.21 6.94
C LEU A 128 9.50 -22.91 6.71
N LEU A 129 8.91 -22.70 5.55
CA LEU A 129 8.11 -21.53 5.24
C LEU A 129 6.87 -21.40 6.15
N ASP A 130 6.28 -22.54 6.52
CA ASP A 130 5.09 -22.57 7.38
C ASP A 130 5.42 -22.40 8.88
N ASN A 131 6.68 -22.62 9.29
CA ASN A 131 7.08 -22.61 10.70
C ASN A 131 8.10 -21.50 11.05
N CYS A 132 8.70 -20.83 10.06
CA CYS A 132 9.70 -19.79 10.34
C CYS A 132 9.09 -18.59 11.07
N PRO A 133 9.88 -17.88 11.90
CA PRO A 133 9.51 -16.57 12.40
C PRO A 133 9.19 -15.60 11.26
N VAL A 134 8.17 -14.76 11.46
CA VAL A 134 7.80 -13.70 10.52
C VAL A 134 8.01 -12.36 11.20
N ILE A 135 8.70 -11.43 10.53
CA ILE A 135 9.08 -10.13 11.06
C ILE A 135 8.39 -9.06 10.22
N SER A 136 7.64 -8.18 10.85
CA SER A 136 6.93 -7.05 10.22
C SER A 136 7.59 -5.75 10.64
N GLY A 137 8.36 -5.14 9.74
CA GLY A 137 9.18 -4.01 10.14
C GLY A 137 10.15 -4.42 11.25
N GLN A 138 10.04 -3.81 12.41
CA GLN A 138 10.90 -4.09 13.56
C GLN A 138 10.27 -5.04 14.60
N ASP A 139 9.07 -5.57 14.34
CA ASP A 139 8.33 -6.43 15.26
C ASP A 139 8.24 -7.87 14.74
N ILE A 140 8.42 -8.85 15.62
CA ILE A 140 8.14 -10.25 15.30
C ILE A 140 6.64 -10.48 15.44
N LEU A 141 6.03 -11.09 14.42
CA LEU A 141 4.62 -11.45 14.48
C LEU A 141 4.39 -12.51 15.58
N PRO A 142 3.49 -12.24 16.52
CA PRO A 142 3.18 -13.20 17.55
C PRO A 142 2.45 -14.43 16.97
N GLN A 143 2.69 -15.59 17.56
CA GLN A 143 2.03 -16.82 17.14
C GLN A 143 0.51 -16.75 17.25
N SER A 144 -0.03 -15.93 18.15
CA SER A 144 -1.47 -15.68 18.26
C SER A 144 -2.09 -15.07 17.01
N VAL A 145 -1.31 -14.29 16.25
CA VAL A 145 -1.72 -13.68 14.96
C VAL A 145 -1.62 -14.72 13.83
N LEU A 146 -0.49 -15.41 13.76
CA LEU A 146 -0.24 -16.42 12.71
C LEU A 146 -1.12 -17.66 12.87
N GLY A 147 -1.45 -18.04 14.13
CA GLY A 147 -2.24 -19.23 14.43
C GLY A 147 -1.63 -20.50 13.84
N ASN A 148 -2.48 -21.35 13.29
CA ASN A 148 -2.10 -22.56 12.54
C ASN A 148 -2.14 -22.34 11.01
N SER A 149 -2.09 -21.08 10.56
CA SER A 149 -2.15 -20.76 9.14
C SER A 149 -0.93 -21.29 8.40
N LYS A 150 -1.16 -21.83 7.20
CA LYS A 150 -0.12 -22.44 6.35
C LYS A 150 -0.27 -21.97 4.91
N ASN A 151 0.77 -22.16 4.13
CA ASN A 151 0.77 -21.83 2.71
C ASN A 151 0.31 -20.38 2.44
N LYS A 152 -0.56 -20.22 1.45
CA LYS A 152 -1.11 -18.92 1.05
C LYS A 152 -1.81 -18.17 2.19
N GLU A 153 -2.46 -18.89 3.10
CA GLU A 153 -3.14 -18.29 4.25
C GLU A 153 -2.13 -17.62 5.20
N ARG A 154 -1.01 -18.28 5.49
CA ARG A 154 0.05 -17.71 6.33
C ARG A 154 0.61 -16.41 5.76
N TYR A 155 0.84 -16.40 4.45
CA TYR A 155 1.25 -15.18 3.77
C TYR A 155 0.19 -14.08 3.89
N LYS A 156 -1.09 -14.42 3.65
CA LYS A 156 -2.20 -13.46 3.74
C LYS A 156 -2.34 -12.84 5.12
N VAL A 157 -2.26 -13.65 6.17
CA VAL A 157 -2.29 -13.17 7.56
C VAL A 157 -1.10 -12.24 7.82
N ALA A 158 0.11 -12.65 7.43
CA ALA A 158 1.32 -11.87 7.65
C ALA A 158 1.31 -10.53 6.91
N ILE A 159 0.96 -10.52 5.62
CA ILE A 159 0.94 -9.28 4.83
C ILE A 159 -0.17 -8.33 5.29
N THR A 160 -1.34 -8.86 5.67
CA THR A 160 -2.43 -8.04 6.20
C THR A 160 -2.02 -7.36 7.50
N TYR A 161 -1.42 -8.10 8.42
CA TYR A 161 -0.90 -7.55 9.67
C TYR A 161 0.17 -6.47 9.41
N HIS A 162 1.09 -6.74 8.48
CA HIS A 162 2.13 -5.80 8.11
C HIS A 162 1.57 -4.50 7.54
N LEU A 163 0.59 -4.58 6.62
CA LEU A 163 -0.08 -3.41 6.06
C LEU A 163 -0.86 -2.63 7.12
N GLN A 164 -1.53 -3.31 8.07
CA GLN A 164 -2.23 -2.67 9.19
C GLN A 164 -1.27 -1.85 10.06
N ASN A 165 -0.11 -2.40 10.38
CA ASN A 165 0.88 -1.71 11.20
C ASN A 165 1.56 -0.55 10.45
N LEU A 166 1.86 -0.74 9.17
CA LEU A 166 2.49 0.26 8.33
C LEU A 166 1.53 1.43 8.03
N TYR A 167 0.28 1.10 7.66
CA TYR A 167 -0.75 2.08 7.29
C TYR A 167 -1.84 2.21 8.36
N ARG A 168 -1.42 2.37 9.62
CA ARG A 168 -2.32 2.42 10.80
C ARG A 168 -3.36 3.55 10.76
N SER A 169 -3.14 4.55 9.92
CA SER A 169 -4.09 5.67 9.70
C SER A 169 -4.93 5.51 8.45
N ALA A 170 -4.86 4.37 7.77
CA ALA A 170 -5.65 4.13 6.56
C ALA A 170 -7.17 4.14 6.85
N GLY A 171 -7.59 3.59 7.99
CA GLY A 171 -8.99 3.53 8.41
C GLY A 171 -9.62 4.87 8.83
N LEU A 172 -8.87 5.98 8.85
CA LEU A 172 -9.47 7.29 9.15
C LEU A 172 -10.55 7.74 8.16
N VAL A 173 -10.63 7.09 7.01
CA VAL A 173 -11.62 7.37 5.96
C VAL A 173 -12.74 6.33 5.89
N ASP A 174 -12.75 5.34 6.76
CA ASP A 174 -13.74 4.24 6.70
C ASP A 174 -15.16 4.73 6.97
N ASP A 175 -15.32 5.79 7.77
CA ASP A 175 -16.60 6.43 8.05
C ASP A 175 -17.09 7.32 6.89
N LEU A 176 -16.28 7.52 5.85
CA LEU A 176 -16.61 8.33 4.70
C LEU A 176 -17.06 7.44 3.54
N GLU A 177 -18.15 7.79 2.90
CA GLU A 177 -18.55 7.18 1.62
C GLU A 177 -17.67 7.71 0.48
N TYR A 178 -16.36 7.46 0.55
CA TYR A 178 -15.41 7.93 -0.45
C TYR A 178 -15.56 7.20 -1.79
N PRO A 179 -15.34 7.91 -2.90
CA PRO A 179 -15.42 7.35 -4.25
C PRO A 179 -14.25 6.40 -4.52
N LYS A 180 -14.53 5.27 -5.16
CA LYS A 180 -13.51 4.28 -5.55
C LYS A 180 -12.98 4.51 -6.95
N THR A 181 -13.72 5.25 -7.78
CA THR A 181 -13.38 5.52 -9.17
C THR A 181 -13.40 7.02 -9.46
N GLN A 182 -12.74 7.42 -10.56
CA GLN A 182 -12.76 8.81 -11.02
C GLN A 182 -14.18 9.29 -11.37
N SER A 183 -15.01 8.41 -11.94
CA SER A 183 -16.39 8.72 -12.27
C SER A 183 -17.23 8.99 -11.03
N GLU A 184 -17.08 8.17 -10.01
CA GLU A 184 -17.77 8.39 -8.72
C GLU A 184 -17.29 9.68 -8.05
N LEU A 185 -15.97 9.97 -8.10
CA LEU A 185 -15.41 11.21 -7.57
C LEU A 185 -16.01 12.43 -8.28
N ALA A 186 -16.06 12.43 -9.61
CA ALA A 186 -16.68 13.50 -10.39
C ALA A 186 -18.16 13.71 -10.00
N SER A 187 -18.91 12.63 -9.83
CA SER A 187 -20.29 12.67 -9.37
C SER A 187 -20.44 13.29 -7.98
N LYS A 188 -19.55 12.89 -7.03
CA LYS A 188 -19.55 13.45 -5.67
C LYS A 188 -19.18 14.95 -5.65
N ILE A 189 -18.26 15.40 -6.50
CA ILE A 189 -17.88 16.83 -6.64
C ILE A 189 -19.08 17.67 -7.13
N LEU A 190 -19.89 17.12 -8.02
CA LEU A 190 -21.04 17.83 -8.59
C LEU A 190 -22.27 17.89 -7.67
N LEU A 191 -22.30 17.10 -6.59
CA LEU A 191 -23.40 17.11 -5.63
C LEU A 191 -23.61 18.52 -5.05
N PRO A 192 -24.86 18.98 -4.86
CA PRO A 192 -25.13 20.24 -4.20
C PRO A 192 -24.57 20.25 -2.77
N ILE A 193 -24.25 21.43 -2.27
CA ILE A 193 -23.86 21.60 -0.86
C ILE A 193 -25.11 21.56 -0.01
N GLU A 194 -25.18 20.61 0.91
CA GLU A 194 -26.24 20.57 1.89
C GLU A 194 -25.92 21.55 3.03
N PRO A 195 -26.86 22.42 3.44
CA PRO A 195 -26.62 23.38 4.55
C PRO A 195 -26.17 22.68 5.83
N THR A 196 -26.68 21.48 6.12
CA THR A 196 -26.33 20.68 7.30
C THR A 196 -24.86 20.30 7.33
N LEU A 197 -24.17 20.22 6.19
CA LEU A 197 -22.75 19.91 6.14
C LEU A 197 -21.89 20.95 6.86
N LEU A 198 -22.31 22.21 6.87
CA LEU A 198 -21.57 23.31 7.49
C LEU A 198 -21.59 23.21 9.02
N ASP A 199 -22.65 22.67 9.61
CA ASP A 199 -22.83 22.53 11.05
C ASP A 199 -22.25 21.21 11.61
N MET A 200 -21.94 20.25 10.75
CA MET A 200 -21.35 18.96 11.18
C MET A 200 -19.88 19.11 11.56
N PRO A 201 -19.42 18.45 12.62
CA PRO A 201 -18.01 18.45 12.98
C PRO A 201 -17.17 17.80 11.87
N LEU A 202 -15.93 18.27 11.72
CA LEU A 202 -14.98 17.65 10.79
C LEU A 202 -14.71 16.19 11.18
N SER A 203 -14.73 15.31 10.19
CA SER A 203 -14.24 13.93 10.34
C SER A 203 -12.75 13.89 10.69
N ASN A 204 -12.26 12.76 11.15
CA ASN A 204 -10.85 12.61 11.48
C ASN A 204 -9.96 12.76 10.24
N ALA A 205 -10.41 12.30 9.08
CA ALA A 205 -9.71 12.49 7.82
C ALA A 205 -9.63 13.96 7.41
N GLU A 206 -10.75 14.69 7.47
CA GLU A 206 -10.80 16.13 7.18
C GLU A 206 -9.88 16.93 8.12
N LYS A 207 -9.85 16.62 9.41
CA LYS A 207 -8.93 17.24 10.37
C LYS A 207 -7.47 17.03 9.97
N LYS A 208 -7.08 15.81 9.55
CA LYS A 208 -5.71 15.52 9.14
C LYS A 208 -5.30 16.27 7.87
N VAL A 209 -6.18 16.34 6.89
CA VAL A 209 -5.91 17.11 5.65
C VAL A 209 -5.84 18.60 5.98
N LYS A 210 -6.77 19.11 6.80
CA LYS A 210 -6.74 20.50 7.27
C LYS A 210 -5.45 20.82 8.01
N ASP A 211 -5.04 20.00 8.97
CA ASP A 211 -3.78 20.16 9.72
C ASP A 211 -2.55 20.21 8.79
N PHE A 212 -2.56 19.42 7.73
CA PHE A 212 -1.50 19.43 6.73
C PHE A 212 -1.50 20.74 5.93
N LEU A 213 -2.66 21.18 5.47
CA LEU A 213 -2.81 22.44 4.71
C LEU A 213 -2.41 23.66 5.57
N ASP A 214 -2.87 23.73 6.82
CA ASP A 214 -2.60 24.85 7.74
C ASP A 214 -1.11 24.98 8.11
N ARG A 215 -0.37 23.88 8.11
CA ARG A 215 1.08 23.86 8.43
C ARG A 215 1.98 24.04 7.22
N SER A 216 1.45 23.97 6.03
CA SER A 216 2.25 24.06 4.82
C SER A 216 2.61 25.53 4.54
N PRO A 217 3.91 25.85 4.39
CA PRO A 217 4.35 27.25 4.23
C PRO A 217 4.15 27.80 2.81
N HIS A 218 3.73 26.95 1.87
CA HIS A 218 3.59 27.28 0.45
C HIS A 218 2.23 26.82 -0.08
N ASP A 219 1.87 27.31 -1.27
CA ASP A 219 0.70 26.85 -1.99
C ASP A 219 0.77 25.35 -2.22
N VAL A 220 -0.19 24.64 -1.62
CA VAL A 220 -0.25 23.17 -1.70
C VAL A 220 -1.08 22.78 -2.90
N THR A 221 -0.53 21.93 -3.77
CA THR A 221 -1.28 21.37 -4.87
C THR A 221 -2.08 20.12 -4.44
N VAL A 222 -3.12 19.79 -5.18
CA VAL A 222 -3.87 18.53 -5.00
C VAL A 222 -2.93 17.33 -5.16
N ALA A 223 -1.95 17.40 -6.08
CA ALA A 223 -0.95 16.36 -6.25
C ALA A 223 -0.05 16.17 -5.01
N ASP A 224 0.26 17.24 -4.29
CA ASP A 224 1.04 17.16 -3.05
C ASP A 224 0.25 16.48 -1.95
N ILE A 225 -1.05 16.78 -1.85
CA ILE A 225 -1.95 16.13 -0.89
C ILE A 225 -2.07 14.64 -1.21
N VAL A 226 -2.33 14.27 -2.46
CA VAL A 226 -2.39 12.88 -2.91
C VAL A 226 -1.08 12.17 -2.56
N ARG A 227 0.07 12.76 -2.88
CA ARG A 227 1.39 12.18 -2.57
C ARG A 227 1.63 12.04 -1.07
N GLN A 228 1.20 13.01 -0.27
CA GLN A 228 1.35 12.97 1.19
C GLN A 228 0.51 11.87 1.83
N PHE A 229 -0.75 11.77 1.45
CA PHE A 229 -1.68 10.80 2.03
C PHE A 229 -1.60 9.40 1.39
N ALA A 230 -0.91 9.23 0.28
CA ALA A 230 -0.52 7.92 -0.23
C ALA A 230 0.62 7.26 0.56
N LYS A 231 1.40 8.04 1.31
CA LYS A 231 2.53 7.52 2.12
C LYS A 231 2.07 6.97 3.46
N VAL A 232 3.00 6.30 4.14
CA VAL A 232 2.88 5.92 5.55
C VAL A 232 2.66 7.19 6.39
N PRO A 233 1.74 7.17 7.35
CA PRO A 233 0.93 6.04 7.83
C PRO A 233 -0.48 5.95 7.21
N TYR A 234 -0.81 6.69 6.17
CA TYR A 234 -2.17 6.82 5.63
C TYR A 234 -2.49 5.78 4.54
N GLY A 235 -1.71 5.74 3.46
CA GLY A 235 -1.92 4.80 2.36
C GLY A 235 -3.23 4.99 1.61
N TRP A 236 -3.77 6.23 1.54
CA TRP A 236 -5.04 6.52 0.88
C TRP A 236 -4.91 6.47 -0.64
N ALA A 237 -5.98 6.03 -1.31
CA ALA A 237 -6.11 6.14 -2.75
C ALA A 237 -6.26 7.61 -3.19
N ASP A 238 -5.86 7.91 -4.42
CA ASP A 238 -5.92 9.26 -4.98
C ASP A 238 -7.34 9.84 -4.91
N CYS A 239 -8.34 9.08 -5.37
CA CYS A 239 -9.74 9.52 -5.33
C CYS A 239 -10.22 9.80 -3.90
N CYS A 240 -9.77 9.02 -2.93
CA CYS A 240 -10.09 9.22 -1.52
C CYS A 240 -9.49 10.52 -0.99
N SER A 241 -8.20 10.75 -1.24
CA SER A 241 -7.50 11.99 -0.81
C SER A 241 -8.15 13.23 -1.43
N ILE A 242 -8.46 13.20 -2.72
CA ILE A 242 -9.13 14.30 -3.41
C ILE A 242 -10.54 14.53 -2.87
N TYR A 243 -11.27 13.45 -2.55
CA TYR A 243 -12.60 13.54 -1.96
C TYR A 243 -12.58 14.27 -0.61
N VAL A 244 -11.65 13.92 0.27
CA VAL A 244 -11.50 14.60 1.59
C VAL A 244 -11.20 16.08 1.42
N VAL A 245 -10.34 16.47 0.46
CA VAL A 245 -10.10 17.87 0.11
C VAL A 245 -11.39 18.54 -0.37
N ASN A 246 -12.13 17.87 -1.26
CA ASN A 246 -13.39 18.41 -1.78
C ASN A 246 -14.42 18.66 -0.68
N GLU A 247 -14.48 17.81 0.35
CA GLU A 247 -15.36 18.03 1.50
C GLU A 247 -14.96 19.30 2.28
N LEU A 248 -13.66 19.57 2.45
CA LEU A 248 -13.19 20.83 3.05
C LEU A 248 -13.54 22.05 2.20
N VAL A 249 -13.50 21.93 0.87
CA VAL A 249 -13.93 22.98 -0.06
C VAL A 249 -15.45 23.17 -0.02
N ARG A 250 -16.24 22.11 0.04
CA ARG A 250 -17.70 22.15 0.20
C ARG A 250 -18.13 22.82 1.52
N ARG A 251 -17.29 22.72 2.56
CA ARG A 251 -17.49 23.42 3.85
C ARG A 251 -17.03 24.87 3.84
N HIS A 252 -16.61 25.40 2.69
CA HIS A 252 -16.05 26.75 2.55
C HIS A 252 -14.85 27.05 3.47
N LEU A 253 -14.10 26.03 3.87
CA LEU A 253 -12.85 26.23 4.62
C LEU A 253 -11.69 26.53 3.67
N TYR A 254 -11.73 25.96 2.48
CA TYR A 254 -10.74 26.16 1.41
C TYR A 254 -11.43 26.36 0.07
N ALA A 255 -10.65 26.79 -0.90
CA ALA A 255 -11.09 26.97 -2.29
C ALA A 255 -10.05 26.37 -3.25
N TYR A 256 -10.52 25.89 -4.40
CA TYR A 256 -9.63 25.52 -5.50
C TYR A 256 -9.23 26.75 -6.30
N ASN A 257 -7.94 26.77 -6.68
CA ASN A 257 -7.43 27.66 -7.70
C ASN A 257 -6.84 26.80 -8.81
N TYR A 258 -7.29 26.96 -10.04
CA TYR A 258 -6.85 26.17 -11.18
C TYR A 258 -6.15 27.05 -12.22
N ASN A 259 -4.87 26.79 -12.50
CA ASN A 259 -4.05 27.61 -13.41
C ASN A 259 -4.08 29.11 -13.03
N ASN A 260 -3.95 29.44 -11.75
CA ASN A 260 -4.06 30.80 -11.20
C ASN A 260 -5.44 31.46 -11.39
N ASN A 261 -6.48 30.70 -11.66
CA ASN A 261 -7.87 31.16 -11.68
C ASN A 261 -8.58 30.71 -10.39
N PRO A 262 -8.90 31.63 -9.48
CA PRO A 262 -9.59 31.30 -8.22
C PRO A 262 -11.09 31.04 -8.39
N ASN A 263 -11.67 31.38 -9.58
CA ASN A 263 -13.09 31.23 -9.86
C ASN A 263 -13.37 29.94 -10.65
N VAL A 264 -12.94 28.82 -10.14
CA VAL A 264 -13.12 27.51 -10.79
C VAL A 264 -14.53 27.01 -10.52
N ASN A 265 -15.29 26.69 -11.57
CA ASN A 265 -16.58 26.04 -11.41
C ASN A 265 -16.44 24.54 -11.09
N ARG A 266 -17.48 23.93 -10.54
CA ARG A 266 -17.46 22.52 -10.12
C ARG A 266 -17.32 21.54 -11.28
N GLU A 267 -17.87 21.88 -12.42
CA GLU A 267 -17.78 21.07 -13.64
C GLU A 267 -16.33 20.96 -14.12
N ASP A 268 -15.57 22.04 -14.06
CA ASP A 268 -14.15 22.06 -14.41
C ASP A 268 -13.31 21.28 -13.39
N VAL A 269 -13.63 21.41 -12.10
CA VAL A 269 -13.00 20.61 -11.03
C VAL A 269 -13.27 19.12 -11.29
N ALA A 270 -14.54 18.72 -11.43
CA ALA A 270 -14.93 17.33 -11.63
C ALA A 270 -14.27 16.69 -12.86
N ARG A 271 -14.08 17.46 -13.93
CA ARG A 271 -13.48 17.00 -15.19
C ARG A 271 -11.98 16.86 -15.13
N ASN A 272 -11.30 17.75 -14.41
CA ASN A 272 -9.86 17.93 -14.56
C ASN A 272 -9.04 17.56 -13.32
N ILE A 273 -9.61 17.53 -12.13
CA ILE A 273 -8.85 17.44 -10.85
C ILE A 273 -7.94 16.22 -10.75
N VAL A 274 -8.35 15.08 -11.27
CA VAL A 274 -7.54 13.85 -11.23
C VAL A 274 -6.40 13.93 -12.25
N ARG A 275 -6.71 14.39 -13.47
CA ARG A 275 -5.71 14.46 -14.56
C ARG A 275 -4.68 15.55 -14.34
N ASP A 276 -5.13 16.71 -13.85
CA ASP A 276 -4.33 17.92 -13.74
C ASP A 276 -4.07 18.30 -12.26
N ALA A 277 -3.99 17.32 -11.35
CA ALA A 277 -3.88 17.50 -9.90
C ALA A 277 -2.76 18.48 -9.47
N SER A 278 -1.66 18.54 -10.22
CA SER A 278 -0.54 19.48 -9.98
C SER A 278 -0.83 20.93 -10.34
N ARG A 279 -1.92 21.19 -11.08
CA ARG A 279 -2.33 22.54 -11.48
C ARG A 279 -3.44 23.11 -10.61
N PHE A 280 -4.00 22.29 -9.71
CA PHE A 280 -4.95 22.72 -8.71
C PHE A 280 -4.20 23.03 -7.42
N THR A 281 -4.22 24.29 -7.00
CA THR A 281 -3.76 24.71 -5.66
C THR A 281 -4.95 24.88 -4.73
N ILE A 282 -4.69 24.68 -3.44
CA ILE A 282 -5.67 24.80 -2.37
C ILE A 282 -5.33 26.03 -1.54
N GLU A 283 -6.26 26.96 -1.47
CA GLU A 283 -6.12 28.19 -0.72
C GLU A 283 -7.17 28.27 0.38
N PRO A 284 -6.91 28.90 1.53
CA PRO A 284 -7.96 29.21 2.50
C PRO A 284 -9.08 30.00 1.83
N ALA A 285 -10.32 29.61 2.11
CA ALA A 285 -11.46 30.33 1.57
C ALA A 285 -11.45 31.78 2.10
N LYS A 286 -11.68 32.74 1.22
CA LYS A 286 -11.76 34.13 1.62
C LYS A 286 -13.02 34.31 2.46
N ALA A 287 -12.86 34.76 3.68
CA ALA A 287 -13.99 35.14 4.51
C ALA A 287 -14.73 36.30 3.83
N ILE A 288 -16.06 36.14 3.68
CA ILE A 288 -16.90 37.24 3.23
C ILE A 288 -16.84 38.30 4.34
N SER A 289 -16.38 39.50 4.01
CA SER A 289 -16.36 40.58 4.98
C SER A 289 -17.77 40.88 5.50
N GLN A 290 -17.90 41.25 6.77
CA GLN A 290 -19.18 41.56 7.38
C GLN A 290 -19.87 42.68 6.63
N ASP A 291 -19.12 43.61 6.05
CA ASP A 291 -19.66 44.72 5.23
C ASP A 291 -20.33 44.22 3.94
N ILE A 292 -19.71 43.25 3.25
CA ILE A 292 -20.32 42.64 2.04
C ILE A 292 -21.56 41.85 2.42
N LEU A 293 -21.52 41.11 3.54
CA LEU A 293 -22.65 40.35 4.03
C LEU A 293 -23.83 41.29 4.38
N ASN A 294 -23.55 42.39 5.09
CA ASN A 294 -24.54 43.39 5.44
C ASN A 294 -25.13 44.05 4.21
N ALA A 295 -24.28 44.43 3.24
CA ALA A 295 -24.74 45.00 1.97
C ALA A 295 -25.63 44.02 1.18
N PHE A 296 -25.29 42.75 1.16
CA PHE A 296 -26.11 41.69 0.54
C PHE A 296 -27.46 41.54 1.26
N ILE A 297 -27.47 41.50 2.59
CA ILE A 297 -28.69 41.39 3.41
C ILE A 297 -29.63 42.60 3.12
N GLU A 298 -29.09 43.79 3.08
CA GLU A 298 -29.89 44.98 2.80
C GLU A 298 -30.43 45.00 1.36
N ALA A 299 -29.61 44.63 0.37
CA ALA A 299 -30.06 44.48 -1.01
C ALA A 299 -31.16 43.43 -1.16
N TRP A 300 -30.98 42.25 -0.47
CA TRP A 300 -31.99 41.20 -0.46
C TRP A 300 -33.30 41.63 0.14
N LYS A 301 -33.28 42.33 1.31
CA LYS A 301 -34.48 42.88 1.94
C LYS A 301 -35.21 43.84 1.00
N HIS A 302 -34.45 44.66 0.32
CA HIS A 302 -35.03 45.65 -0.64
C HIS A 302 -35.66 44.96 -1.86
N ILE A 303 -35.00 43.94 -2.45
CA ILE A 303 -35.48 43.25 -3.64
C ILE A 303 -36.71 42.38 -3.35
N PHE A 304 -36.70 41.66 -2.23
CA PHE A 304 -37.74 40.68 -1.91
C PHE A 304 -38.76 41.18 -0.90
N ASN A 305 -38.64 42.43 -0.47
CA ASN A 305 -39.56 43.08 0.51
C ASN A 305 -39.69 42.27 1.82
N VAL A 306 -38.60 41.69 2.31
CA VAL A 306 -38.55 40.82 3.49
C VAL A 306 -38.03 41.62 4.68
N VAL A 307 -38.74 41.59 5.81
CA VAL A 307 -38.39 42.39 7.01
C VAL A 307 -37.21 41.80 7.79
N SER A 308 -36.99 40.48 7.72
CA SER A 308 -35.83 39.83 8.38
C SER A 308 -35.41 38.58 7.62
N ILE A 309 -34.09 38.33 7.57
CA ILE A 309 -33.48 37.06 7.16
C ILE A 309 -33.01 36.39 8.44
N LYS A 310 -33.51 35.18 8.70
CA LYS A 310 -33.03 34.35 9.81
C LYS A 310 -31.79 33.61 9.39
#